data_59c59fef25866e8ade4328adc2bf58b5
#
_entry.id   59c59fef25866e8ade4328adc2bf58b5
#
_cell.length_a   1.000
_cell.length_b   1.000
_cell.length_c   1.000
_cell.angle_alpha   90.00
_cell.angle_beta   90.00
_cell.angle_gamma   90.00
#
_symmetry.space_group_name_H-M   'P 1'
#
loop_
_entity.id
_entity.type
_entity.pdbx_description
1 polymer ?
#
loop_
_entity_poly.entity_id
_entity_poly.type
_entity_poly.pdbx_seq_one_letter_code
_entity_poly.pdbx_strand_id
1 'polypeptide(L)'
;MKKNKHTRSQIAGRWLLGWTLFIGIGAVAGASGMLLDPSGKAMGMDAMLPYFQVLPLAEYLYQDYTFPGIALLIVNGLTNLTAAVLLLRRRKSGVILGGTFGVTLMLWICIQFVIFPPNFMSTIYFIFGFCQAVTGYMAWVFEKQEAFHVDISDYPNIGTNSTRLVVFFSRMGYVKKQAYEAANQTGAEVYEIKAAERTEGTAGFWWCGRFAMHRWAMPIETTALDLSVYDHVTICSPIWVFSLASPVREFCRQAAGKIKAVDYVLVHHTKGKYESVAAEMDRLLGVTHTSSVSVQCRMGAFGICK
;
A
#
# COMPACT_ATOMS: atom_id res chain seq x y z
N MET A 1 11.20 -0.78 31.15
CA MET A 1 10.17 -0.01 30.42
C MET A 1 10.24 -0.35 28.92
N LYS A 2 9.34 -1.17 28.37
CA LYS A 2 9.23 -1.36 26.93
C LYS A 2 8.72 -0.05 26.31
N LYS A 3 9.58 0.66 25.54
CA LYS A 3 9.13 1.78 24.70
C LYS A 3 8.02 1.25 23.81
N ASN A 4 6.79 1.73 23.99
CA ASN A 4 5.67 1.48 23.07
C ASN A 4 6.08 2.01 21.70
N LYS A 5 6.61 1.16 20.84
CA LYS A 5 6.88 1.50 19.44
C LYS A 5 5.52 1.73 18.76
N HIS A 6 5.26 2.97 18.36
CA HIS A 6 4.08 3.26 17.55
C HIS A 6 4.09 2.40 16.29
N THR A 7 2.91 1.87 15.94
CA THR A 7 2.74 1.12 14.70
C THR A 7 2.87 2.05 13.49
N ARG A 8 3.11 1.49 12.30
CA ARG A 8 3.25 2.28 11.07
C ARG A 8 1.96 3.03 10.72
N SER A 9 0.81 2.40 10.94
CA SER A 9 -0.49 3.05 10.75
C SER A 9 -0.68 4.24 11.68
N GLN A 10 -0.27 4.13 12.96
CA GLN A 10 -0.34 5.23 13.92
C GLN A 10 0.57 6.39 13.53
N ILE A 11 1.78 6.11 13.02
CA ILE A 11 2.70 7.15 12.56
C ILE A 11 2.10 7.87 11.34
N ALA A 12 1.64 7.12 10.34
CA ALA A 12 1.02 7.69 9.14
C ALA A 12 -0.26 8.49 9.49
N GLY A 13 -1.08 7.98 10.41
CA GLY A 13 -2.26 8.68 10.90
C GLY A 13 -1.96 10.01 11.59
N ARG A 14 -0.84 10.12 12.32
CA ARG A 14 -0.39 11.40 12.93
C ARG A 14 0.07 12.40 11.89
N TRP A 15 0.80 11.95 10.87
CA TRP A 15 1.17 12.81 9.74
C TRP A 15 -0.07 13.29 8.97
N LEU A 16 -1.04 12.40 8.75
CA LEU A 16 -2.31 12.77 8.12
C LEU A 16 -3.08 13.81 8.94
N LEU A 17 -3.11 13.65 10.28
CA LEU A 17 -3.69 14.65 11.18
C LEU A 17 -2.96 15.99 11.05
N GLY A 18 -1.64 16.00 10.99
CA GLY A 18 -0.85 17.20 10.75
C GLY A 18 -1.24 17.90 9.45
N TRP A 19 -1.36 17.16 8.35
CA TRP A 19 -1.78 17.68 7.05
C TRP A 19 -3.19 18.25 7.08
N THR A 20 -4.16 17.51 7.64
CA THR A 20 -5.57 17.97 7.69
C THR A 20 -5.72 19.24 8.53
N LEU A 21 -5.01 19.37 9.66
CA LEU A 21 -5.01 20.57 10.47
C LEU A 21 -4.34 21.75 9.75
N PHE A 22 -3.18 21.53 9.16
CA PHE A 22 -2.45 22.58 8.45
C PHE A 22 -3.25 23.15 7.29
N ILE A 23 -3.81 22.29 6.43
CA ILE A 23 -4.59 22.71 5.26
C ILE A 23 -5.93 23.30 5.70
N GLY A 24 -6.61 22.67 6.68
CA GLY A 24 -7.90 23.14 7.17
C GLY A 24 -7.83 24.52 7.83
N ILE A 25 -6.86 24.72 8.71
CA ILE A 25 -6.65 26.04 9.38
C ILE A 25 -6.21 27.09 8.37
N GLY A 26 -5.30 26.75 7.46
CA GLY A 26 -4.85 27.65 6.40
C GLY A 26 -5.99 28.07 5.47
N ALA A 27 -6.87 27.14 5.09
CA ALA A 27 -8.04 27.43 4.27
C ALA A 27 -9.06 28.30 4.99
N VAL A 28 -9.29 28.08 6.29
CA VAL A 28 -10.15 28.96 7.11
C VAL A 28 -9.56 30.36 7.20
N ALA A 29 -8.27 30.49 7.46
CA ALA A 29 -7.61 31.79 7.53
C ALA A 29 -7.67 32.54 6.19
N GLY A 30 -7.36 31.84 5.07
CA GLY A 30 -7.47 32.42 3.72
C GLY A 30 -8.90 32.85 3.38
N ALA A 31 -9.88 31.99 3.64
CA ALA A 31 -11.28 32.31 3.44
C ALA A 31 -11.74 33.50 4.29
N SER A 32 -11.31 33.55 5.55
CA SER A 32 -11.61 34.70 6.42
C SER A 32 -11.07 36.03 5.87
N GLY A 33 -9.82 35.99 5.34
CA GLY A 33 -9.24 37.17 4.68
C GLY A 33 -10.04 37.61 3.45
N MET A 34 -10.47 36.67 2.61
CA MET A 34 -11.31 36.95 1.43
C MET A 34 -12.69 37.47 1.79
N LEU A 35 -13.30 36.99 2.89
CA LEU A 35 -14.62 37.41 3.32
C LEU A 35 -14.62 38.75 4.08
N LEU A 36 -13.52 39.07 4.77
CA LEU A 36 -13.37 40.37 5.46
C LEU A 36 -13.06 41.50 4.47
N ASP A 37 -12.31 41.24 3.42
CA ASP A 37 -12.08 42.15 2.32
C ASP A 37 -12.32 41.48 0.96
N PRO A 38 -13.57 41.47 0.48
CA PRO A 38 -13.91 40.88 -0.79
C PRO A 38 -13.20 41.50 -2.00
N SER A 39 -12.69 42.73 -1.89
CA SER A 39 -11.89 43.33 -2.97
C SER A 39 -10.53 42.63 -3.19
N GLY A 40 -10.06 41.88 -2.19
CA GLY A 40 -8.75 41.21 -2.18
C GLY A 40 -7.54 42.10 -1.96
N LYS A 41 -7.74 43.41 -1.77
CA LYS A 41 -6.64 44.40 -1.58
C LYS A 41 -5.82 44.13 -0.35
N ALA A 42 -6.49 43.82 0.80
CA ALA A 42 -5.80 43.50 2.05
C ALA A 42 -4.86 42.29 1.94
N MET A 43 -5.14 41.36 1.03
CA MET A 43 -4.35 40.17 0.76
C MET A 43 -3.42 40.33 -0.48
N GLY A 44 -3.43 41.48 -1.15
CA GLY A 44 -2.67 41.70 -2.38
C GLY A 44 -3.14 40.85 -3.54
N MET A 45 -4.42 40.48 -3.58
CA MET A 45 -5.00 39.54 -4.57
C MET A 45 -5.90 40.25 -5.59
N ASP A 46 -6.12 41.56 -5.47
CA ASP A 46 -6.99 42.35 -6.33
C ASP A 46 -6.64 42.22 -7.84
N ALA A 47 -5.34 42.19 -8.16
CA ALA A 47 -4.86 41.99 -9.51
C ALA A 47 -5.18 40.60 -10.11
N MET A 48 -5.58 39.63 -9.28
CA MET A 48 -5.91 38.26 -9.74
C MET A 48 -7.38 38.09 -10.08
N LEU A 49 -8.25 39.00 -9.66
CA LEU A 49 -9.70 38.91 -9.87
C LEU A 49 -10.12 38.80 -11.35
N PRO A 50 -9.50 39.51 -12.31
CA PRO A 50 -9.85 39.41 -13.72
C PRO A 50 -9.62 38.01 -14.33
N TYR A 51 -8.71 37.23 -13.78
CA TYR A 51 -8.45 35.87 -14.28
C TYR A 51 -9.62 34.89 -14.05
N PHE A 52 -10.48 35.16 -13.07
CA PHE A 52 -11.67 34.35 -12.82
C PHE A 52 -12.72 34.47 -13.94
N GLN A 53 -12.63 35.47 -14.81
CA GLN A 53 -13.62 35.72 -15.88
C GLN A 53 -13.63 34.62 -16.94
N VAL A 54 -12.68 33.70 -16.97
CA VAL A 54 -12.68 32.49 -17.82
C VAL A 54 -13.65 31.39 -17.31
N LEU A 55 -14.13 31.52 -16.08
CA LEU A 55 -15.01 30.52 -15.47
C LEU A 55 -16.47 30.72 -15.89
N PRO A 56 -17.26 29.61 -15.92
CA PRO A 56 -18.70 29.71 -16.13
C PRO A 56 -19.34 30.57 -15.03
N LEU A 57 -20.35 31.37 -15.38
CA LEU A 57 -21.05 32.26 -14.45
C LEU A 57 -20.16 33.29 -13.76
N ALA A 58 -19.05 33.66 -14.39
CA ALA A 58 -18.09 34.60 -13.78
C ALA A 58 -18.72 35.95 -13.46
N GLU A 59 -19.59 36.44 -14.33
CA GLU A 59 -20.32 37.70 -14.13
C GLU A 59 -21.25 37.72 -12.89
N TYR A 60 -21.60 36.56 -12.34
CA TYR A 60 -22.43 36.45 -11.13
C TYR A 60 -21.64 36.05 -9.88
N LEU A 61 -20.65 35.15 -10.04
CA LEU A 61 -20.00 34.49 -8.89
C LEU A 61 -18.62 35.04 -8.57
N TYR A 62 -17.95 35.69 -9.55
CA TYR A 62 -16.53 36.05 -9.43
C TYR A 62 -16.32 37.58 -9.63
N GLN A 63 -17.29 38.39 -9.19
CA GLN A 63 -17.13 39.85 -9.19
C GLN A 63 -16.22 40.33 -8.05
N ASP A 64 -16.12 39.53 -7.01
CA ASP A 64 -15.26 39.73 -5.85
C ASP A 64 -14.82 38.39 -5.26
N TYR A 65 -14.14 38.41 -4.13
CA TYR A 65 -13.65 37.21 -3.44
C TYR A 65 -14.65 36.55 -2.48
N THR A 66 -15.92 36.98 -2.44
CA THR A 66 -16.93 36.39 -1.56
C THR A 66 -17.18 34.92 -1.88
N PHE A 67 -17.51 34.62 -3.14
CA PHE A 67 -17.78 33.25 -3.57
C PHE A 67 -16.51 32.35 -3.50
N PRO A 68 -15.32 32.76 -3.99
CA PRO A 68 -14.08 32.03 -3.79
C PRO A 68 -13.76 31.76 -2.32
N GLY A 69 -14.00 32.74 -1.44
CA GLY A 69 -13.79 32.59 0.01
C GLY A 69 -14.72 31.55 0.64
N ILE A 70 -16.02 31.60 0.31
CA ILE A 70 -17.00 30.60 0.77
C ILE A 70 -16.62 29.21 0.24
N ALA A 71 -16.28 29.10 -1.04
CA ALA A 71 -15.89 27.83 -1.64
C ALA A 71 -14.62 27.26 -0.98
N LEU A 72 -13.61 28.08 -0.72
CA LEU A 72 -12.39 27.68 -0.02
C LEU A 72 -12.70 27.20 1.41
N LEU A 73 -13.54 27.92 2.14
CA LEU A 73 -13.96 27.57 3.50
C LEU A 73 -14.63 26.20 3.54
N ILE A 74 -15.57 25.95 2.63
CA ILE A 74 -16.34 24.71 2.61
C ILE A 74 -15.47 23.56 2.11
N VAL A 75 -14.84 23.71 0.92
CA VAL A 75 -14.18 22.62 0.21
C VAL A 75 -12.86 22.22 0.86
N ASN A 76 -12.06 23.15 1.35
CA ASN A 76 -10.76 22.85 1.93
C ASN A 76 -10.68 23.12 3.44
N GLY A 77 -11.45 24.06 3.98
CA GLY A 77 -11.47 24.39 5.40
C GLY A 77 -12.25 23.36 6.23
N LEU A 78 -13.57 23.39 6.13
CA LEU A 78 -14.46 22.59 6.97
C LEU A 78 -14.29 21.07 6.73
N THR A 79 -14.05 20.66 5.50
CA THR A 79 -13.80 19.25 5.16
C THR A 79 -12.56 18.73 5.87
N ASN A 80 -11.42 19.43 5.77
CA ASN A 80 -10.19 19.02 6.42
C ASN A 80 -10.28 19.05 7.94
N LEU A 81 -10.92 20.07 8.54
CA LEU A 81 -11.15 20.12 9.97
C LEU A 81 -12.08 18.99 10.45
N THR A 82 -13.10 18.63 9.65
CA THR A 82 -13.94 17.47 9.95
C THR A 82 -13.12 16.18 9.94
N ALA A 83 -12.24 15.98 8.94
CA ALA A 83 -11.35 14.83 8.90
C ALA A 83 -10.40 14.82 10.11
N ALA A 84 -9.85 15.97 10.52
CA ALA A 84 -9.01 16.08 11.71
C ALA A 84 -9.75 15.66 12.99
N VAL A 85 -11.00 16.10 13.18
CA VAL A 85 -11.83 15.69 14.33
C VAL A 85 -12.08 14.18 14.31
N LEU A 86 -12.36 13.59 13.15
CA LEU A 86 -12.57 12.14 13.01
C LEU A 86 -11.28 11.35 13.31
N LEU A 87 -10.12 11.86 12.88
CA LEU A 87 -8.80 11.28 13.19
C LEU A 87 -8.51 11.33 14.69
N LEU A 88 -8.76 12.46 15.35
CA LEU A 88 -8.63 12.61 16.80
C LEU A 88 -9.54 11.64 17.55
N ARG A 89 -10.75 11.40 17.04
CA ARG A 89 -11.70 10.40 17.57
C ARG A 89 -11.37 8.97 17.15
N ARG A 90 -10.24 8.75 16.50
CA ARG A 90 -9.78 7.43 16.01
C ARG A 90 -10.81 6.69 15.14
N ARG A 91 -11.59 7.43 14.36
CA ARG A 91 -12.57 6.85 13.43
C ARG A 91 -11.88 6.49 12.11
N LYS A 92 -12.16 5.28 11.59
CA LYS A 92 -11.62 4.81 10.28
C LYS A 92 -11.99 5.76 9.14
N SER A 93 -13.19 6.35 9.18
CA SER A 93 -13.62 7.36 8.22
C SER A 93 -12.69 8.58 8.16
N GLY A 94 -12.05 8.95 9.28
CA GLY A 94 -11.08 10.05 9.31
C GLY A 94 -9.86 9.80 8.41
N VAL A 95 -9.38 8.56 8.33
CA VAL A 95 -8.25 8.19 7.47
C VAL A 95 -8.65 8.28 5.99
N ILE A 96 -9.82 7.75 5.65
CA ILE A 96 -10.34 7.76 4.27
C ILE A 96 -10.60 9.20 3.82
N LEU A 97 -11.38 9.95 4.59
CA LEU A 97 -11.73 11.34 4.27
C LEU A 97 -10.50 12.24 4.22
N GLY A 98 -9.58 12.11 5.20
CA GLY A 98 -8.35 12.89 5.20
C GLY A 98 -7.51 12.68 3.95
N GLY A 99 -7.36 11.43 3.49
CA GLY A 99 -6.68 11.13 2.22
C GLY A 99 -7.44 11.67 1.00
N THR A 100 -8.76 11.51 0.97
CA THR A 100 -9.63 12.02 -0.13
C THR A 100 -9.55 13.54 -0.24
N PHE A 101 -9.53 14.28 0.88
CA PHE A 101 -9.44 15.73 0.84
C PHE A 101 -8.07 16.24 0.36
N GLY A 102 -7.01 15.44 0.47
CA GLY A 102 -5.75 15.70 -0.25
C GLY A 102 -5.94 15.68 -1.77
N VAL A 103 -6.70 14.71 -2.30
CA VAL A 103 -7.06 14.67 -3.73
C VAL A 103 -7.95 15.86 -4.10
N THR A 104 -8.92 16.21 -3.25
CA THR A 104 -9.78 17.38 -3.47
C THR A 104 -8.96 18.68 -3.57
N LEU A 105 -7.96 18.85 -2.70
CA LEU A 105 -7.05 19.99 -2.77
C LEU A 105 -6.25 20.00 -4.07
N MET A 106 -5.72 18.85 -4.52
CA MET A 106 -5.02 18.77 -5.81
C MET A 106 -5.93 19.19 -6.97
N LEU A 107 -7.19 18.70 -7.00
CA LEU A 107 -8.16 19.09 -8.04
C LEU A 107 -8.50 20.58 -7.98
N TRP A 108 -8.65 21.15 -6.79
CA TRP A 108 -8.81 22.59 -6.58
C TRP A 108 -7.66 23.38 -7.19
N ILE A 109 -6.43 22.95 -6.94
CA ILE A 109 -5.24 23.61 -7.50
C ILE A 109 -5.12 23.37 -9.01
N CYS A 110 -5.53 22.23 -9.55
CA CYS A 110 -5.62 22.04 -11.01
C CYS A 110 -6.52 23.08 -11.68
N ILE A 111 -7.67 23.41 -11.06
CA ILE A 111 -8.53 24.51 -11.54
C ILE A 111 -7.77 25.84 -11.47
N GLN A 112 -7.04 26.11 -10.39
CA GLN A 112 -6.23 27.33 -10.29
C GLN A 112 -5.15 27.42 -11.37
N PHE A 113 -4.51 26.31 -11.75
CA PHE A 113 -3.53 26.31 -12.85
C PHE A 113 -4.15 26.61 -14.22
N VAL A 114 -5.45 26.40 -14.40
CA VAL A 114 -6.18 26.81 -15.61
C VAL A 114 -6.53 28.31 -15.58
N ILE A 115 -6.87 28.82 -14.40
CA ILE A 115 -7.32 30.20 -14.21
C ILE A 115 -6.13 31.19 -14.17
N PHE A 116 -5.10 30.85 -13.38
CA PHE A 116 -3.99 31.73 -13.09
C PHE A 116 -2.70 31.30 -13.81
N PRO A 117 -1.80 32.24 -14.11
CA PRO A 117 -0.44 31.88 -14.48
C PRO A 117 0.22 30.99 -13.41
N PRO A 118 1.11 30.07 -13.82
CA PRO A 118 1.82 29.22 -12.86
C PRO A 118 2.48 30.07 -11.77
N ASN A 119 2.17 29.77 -10.52
CA ASN A 119 2.69 30.50 -9.37
C ASN A 119 3.15 29.57 -8.27
N PHE A 120 4.07 30.06 -7.44
CA PHE A 120 4.69 29.31 -6.37
C PHE A 120 3.67 28.78 -5.35
N MET A 121 2.67 29.58 -4.96
CA MET A 121 1.68 29.18 -3.96
C MET A 121 0.83 28.01 -4.43
N SER A 122 0.27 28.09 -5.63
CA SER A 122 -0.53 26.98 -6.19
C SER A 122 0.31 25.70 -6.33
N THR A 123 1.57 25.82 -6.77
CA THR A 123 2.48 24.67 -6.89
C THR A 123 2.73 24.00 -5.54
N ILE A 124 3.01 24.79 -4.49
CA ILE A 124 3.23 24.25 -3.15
C ILE A 124 1.98 23.58 -2.58
N TYR A 125 0.79 24.19 -2.72
CA TYR A 125 -0.44 23.59 -2.24
C TYR A 125 -0.83 22.32 -3.02
N PHE A 126 -0.49 22.23 -4.30
CA PHE A 126 -0.61 20.97 -5.04
C PHE A 126 0.25 19.85 -4.42
N ILE A 127 1.51 20.17 -4.08
CA ILE A 127 2.41 19.23 -3.41
C ILE A 127 1.87 18.82 -2.04
N PHE A 128 1.33 19.76 -1.26
CA PHE A 128 0.72 19.47 0.05
C PHE A 128 -0.49 18.53 -0.09
N GLY A 129 -1.37 18.78 -1.08
CA GLY A 129 -2.47 17.88 -1.40
C GLY A 129 -2.00 16.48 -1.76
N PHE A 130 -0.95 16.37 -2.57
CA PHE A 130 -0.32 15.09 -2.91
C PHE A 130 0.25 14.40 -1.67
N CYS A 131 1.01 15.08 -0.82
CA CYS A 131 1.54 14.52 0.41
C CYS A 131 0.44 14.05 1.36
N GLN A 132 -0.64 14.83 1.49
CA GLN A 132 -1.81 14.46 2.29
C GLN A 132 -2.49 13.20 1.74
N ALA A 133 -2.74 13.12 0.43
CA ALA A 133 -3.38 11.99 -0.23
C ALA A 133 -2.53 10.70 -0.06
N VAL A 134 -1.22 10.79 -0.33
CA VAL A 134 -0.29 9.67 -0.14
C VAL A 134 -0.25 9.22 1.31
N THR A 135 -0.18 10.16 2.26
CA THR A 135 -0.16 9.84 3.70
C THR A 135 -1.44 9.13 4.13
N GLY A 136 -2.60 9.59 3.64
CA GLY A 136 -3.90 8.95 3.89
C GLY A 136 -3.97 7.52 3.32
N TYR A 137 -3.52 7.34 2.08
CA TYR A 137 -3.43 6.02 1.46
C TYR A 137 -2.51 5.08 2.25
N MET A 138 -1.32 5.55 2.65
CA MET A 138 -0.38 4.76 3.44
C MET A 138 -0.97 4.38 4.82
N ALA A 139 -1.64 5.31 5.49
CA ALA A 139 -2.29 5.03 6.77
C ALA A 139 -3.34 3.93 6.63
N TRP A 140 -4.18 4.01 5.60
CA TRP A 140 -5.19 2.99 5.29
C TRP A 140 -4.58 1.63 4.96
N VAL A 141 -3.54 1.58 4.11
CA VAL A 141 -2.84 0.34 3.75
C VAL A 141 -2.21 -0.30 4.98
N PHE A 142 -1.50 0.48 5.80
CA PHE A 142 -0.84 -0.03 6.99
C PHE A 142 -1.84 -0.55 8.03
N GLU A 143 -2.99 0.12 8.20
CA GLU A 143 -4.06 -0.38 9.07
C GLU A 143 -4.55 -1.76 8.61
N LYS A 144 -4.80 -1.93 7.31
CA LYS A 144 -5.22 -3.22 6.75
C LYS A 144 -4.17 -4.32 6.92
N GLN A 145 -2.89 -3.97 6.71
CA GLN A 145 -1.79 -4.90 6.86
C GLN A 145 -1.57 -5.32 8.33
N GLU A 146 -1.66 -4.36 9.24
CA GLU A 146 -1.50 -4.62 10.69
C GLU A 146 -2.67 -5.40 11.29
N ALA A 147 -3.86 -5.29 10.69
CA ALA A 147 -5.04 -6.05 11.11
C ALA A 147 -5.09 -7.49 10.55
N PHE A 148 -4.20 -7.83 9.59
CA PHE A 148 -4.20 -9.16 8.99
C PHE A 148 -3.32 -10.11 9.79
N HIS A 149 -3.94 -11.08 10.44
CA HIS A 149 -3.27 -12.12 11.23
C HIS A 149 -3.68 -13.50 10.72
N VAL A 150 -2.76 -14.44 10.83
CA VAL A 150 -2.97 -15.86 10.49
C VAL A 150 -2.43 -16.69 11.65
N ASP A 151 -3.30 -17.46 12.26
CA ASP A 151 -2.93 -18.37 13.35
C ASP A 151 -2.92 -19.81 12.84
N ILE A 152 -1.91 -20.58 13.23
CA ILE A 152 -1.77 -21.99 12.87
C ILE A 152 -2.86 -22.84 13.52
N SER A 153 -3.39 -22.41 14.65
CA SER A 153 -4.48 -23.09 15.37
C SER A 153 -5.78 -23.21 14.56
N ASP A 154 -5.97 -22.34 13.55
CA ASP A 154 -7.12 -22.39 12.65
C ASP A 154 -7.00 -23.52 11.60
N TYR A 155 -5.86 -24.26 11.58
CA TYR A 155 -5.51 -25.25 10.55
C TYR A 155 -5.10 -26.59 11.19
N PRO A 156 -6.06 -27.37 11.74
CA PRO A 156 -5.78 -28.52 12.60
C PRO A 156 -5.11 -29.70 11.89
N ASN A 157 -5.18 -29.79 10.55
CA ASN A 157 -4.61 -30.92 9.80
C ASN A 157 -3.14 -30.72 9.44
N ILE A 158 -2.55 -29.54 9.69
CA ILE A 158 -1.13 -29.29 9.39
C ILE A 158 -0.25 -30.29 10.17
N GLY A 159 0.69 -30.95 9.46
CA GLY A 159 1.64 -31.90 10.05
C GLY A 159 1.10 -33.30 10.27
N THR A 160 -0.11 -33.63 9.77
CA THR A 160 -0.66 -34.98 9.86
C THR A 160 -0.12 -35.94 8.81
N ASN A 161 0.51 -35.40 7.76
CA ASN A 161 1.15 -36.17 6.68
C ASN A 161 2.63 -35.75 6.52
N SER A 162 3.53 -36.56 7.08
CA SER A 162 4.97 -36.30 7.07
C SER A 162 5.66 -36.51 5.72
N THR A 163 4.96 -37.03 4.70
CA THR A 163 5.54 -37.17 3.35
C THR A 163 5.33 -35.93 2.46
N ARG A 164 4.57 -34.94 2.97
CA ARG A 164 4.27 -33.71 2.25
C ARG A 164 4.77 -32.48 3.00
N LEU A 165 5.30 -31.53 2.25
CA LEU A 165 5.82 -30.27 2.80
C LEU A 165 5.25 -29.07 2.04
N VAL A 166 4.86 -28.04 2.76
CA VAL A 166 4.57 -26.71 2.20
C VAL A 166 5.66 -25.74 2.63
N VAL A 167 6.39 -25.21 1.66
CA VAL A 167 7.45 -24.21 1.87
C VAL A 167 6.91 -22.84 1.46
N PHE A 168 7.11 -21.80 2.26
CA PHE A 168 6.64 -20.48 1.91
C PHE A 168 7.54 -19.37 2.43
N PHE A 169 7.42 -18.20 1.77
CA PHE A 169 7.94 -16.95 2.25
C PHE A 169 6.81 -15.91 2.31
N SER A 170 6.66 -15.21 3.44
CA SER A 170 5.59 -14.22 3.59
C SER A 170 6.05 -12.99 4.37
N ARG A 171 5.93 -11.77 3.76
CA ARG A 171 6.22 -10.51 4.46
C ARG A 171 5.06 -10.01 5.33
N MET A 172 3.82 -10.20 4.84
CA MET A 172 2.62 -9.55 5.40
C MET A 172 1.56 -10.58 5.83
N GLY A 173 1.91 -11.87 5.87
CA GLY A 173 0.98 -12.93 6.24
C GLY A 173 0.11 -13.45 5.08
N TYR A 174 0.01 -12.75 3.95
CA TYR A 174 -0.90 -13.17 2.86
C TYR A 174 -0.50 -14.52 2.25
N VAL A 175 0.79 -14.72 1.95
CA VAL A 175 1.28 -16.02 1.46
C VAL A 175 1.20 -17.07 2.56
N LYS A 176 1.48 -16.71 3.81
CA LYS A 176 1.35 -17.61 4.98
C LYS A 176 -0.06 -18.20 5.06
N LYS A 177 -1.11 -17.39 4.85
CA LYS A 177 -2.49 -17.89 4.82
C LYS A 177 -2.69 -18.94 3.74
N GLN A 178 -2.23 -18.68 2.51
CA GLN A 178 -2.37 -19.62 1.40
C GLN A 178 -1.54 -20.90 1.63
N ALA A 179 -0.35 -20.76 2.23
CA ALA A 179 0.47 -21.90 2.60
C ALA A 179 -0.21 -22.79 3.67
N TYR A 180 -0.82 -22.16 4.68
CA TYR A 180 -1.54 -22.90 5.71
C TYR A 180 -2.83 -23.55 5.17
N GLU A 181 -3.55 -22.90 4.27
CA GLU A 181 -4.69 -23.49 3.57
C GLU A 181 -4.27 -24.73 2.76
N ALA A 182 -3.18 -24.63 1.98
CA ALA A 182 -2.64 -25.74 1.21
C ALA A 182 -2.15 -26.90 2.11
N ALA A 183 -1.45 -26.57 3.19
CA ALA A 183 -0.97 -27.55 4.15
C ALA A 183 -2.14 -28.26 4.88
N ASN A 184 -3.15 -27.52 5.30
CA ASN A 184 -4.32 -28.07 5.97
C ASN A 184 -5.13 -29.00 5.05
N GLN A 185 -5.22 -28.70 3.75
CA GLN A 185 -5.90 -29.55 2.77
C GLN A 185 -5.18 -30.88 2.52
N THR A 186 -3.85 -30.87 2.60
CA THR A 186 -3.01 -32.04 2.26
C THR A 186 -2.43 -32.75 3.48
N GLY A 187 -2.60 -32.19 4.66
CA GLY A 187 -1.96 -32.66 5.89
C GLY A 187 -0.47 -32.32 5.98
N ALA A 188 0.07 -31.57 5.04
CA ALA A 188 1.51 -31.33 4.91
C ALA A 188 2.11 -30.63 6.13
N GLU A 189 3.40 -30.88 6.38
CA GLU A 189 4.22 -30.05 7.25
C GLU A 189 4.45 -28.67 6.62
N VAL A 190 4.79 -27.66 7.43
CA VAL A 190 5.04 -26.30 6.95
C VAL A 190 6.44 -25.82 7.30
N TYR A 191 7.09 -25.15 6.36
CA TYR A 191 8.39 -24.52 6.54
C TYR A 191 8.39 -23.08 6.02
N GLU A 192 8.67 -22.14 6.90
CA GLU A 192 8.78 -20.71 6.55
C GLU A 192 10.23 -20.35 6.21
N ILE A 193 10.47 -19.92 4.98
CA ILE A 193 11.77 -19.41 4.54
C ILE A 193 12.06 -18.11 5.31
N LYS A 194 13.21 -18.07 6.00
CA LYS A 194 13.68 -16.87 6.69
C LYS A 194 14.75 -16.20 5.85
N ALA A 195 14.51 -14.96 5.46
CA ALA A 195 15.52 -14.16 4.79
C ALA A 195 16.57 -13.69 5.79
N ALA A 196 17.85 -13.79 5.42
CA ALA A 196 18.96 -13.24 6.22
C ALA A 196 19.02 -11.70 6.15
N GLU A 197 18.38 -11.13 5.14
CA GLU A 197 18.27 -9.68 4.93
C GLU A 197 17.01 -9.10 5.57
N ARG A 198 17.02 -7.78 5.79
CA ARG A 198 15.86 -7.09 6.34
C ARG A 198 14.73 -7.03 5.32
N THR A 199 13.64 -7.75 5.58
CA THR A 199 12.44 -7.77 4.72
C THR A 199 11.26 -6.97 5.29
N GLU A 200 11.33 -6.57 6.56
CA GLU A 200 10.24 -5.90 7.27
C GLU A 200 10.26 -4.38 7.13
N GLY A 201 9.07 -3.79 7.32
CA GLY A 201 8.89 -2.35 7.32
C GLY A 201 9.00 -1.72 5.93
N THR A 202 9.06 -0.39 5.86
CA THR A 202 9.16 0.38 4.61
C THR A 202 10.53 0.19 3.95
N ALA A 203 11.61 0.21 4.73
CA ALA A 203 12.95 -0.04 4.20
C ALA A 203 13.07 -1.45 3.61
N GLY A 204 12.54 -2.47 4.29
CA GLY A 204 12.48 -3.84 3.77
C GLY A 204 11.64 -3.95 2.50
N PHE A 205 10.55 -3.18 2.35
CA PHE A 205 9.77 -3.13 1.11
C PHE A 205 10.62 -2.69 -0.09
N TRP A 206 11.33 -1.56 0.03
CA TRP A 206 12.20 -1.06 -1.03
C TRP A 206 13.38 -2.00 -1.31
N TRP A 207 13.95 -2.58 -0.26
CA TRP A 207 15.05 -3.54 -0.38
C TRP A 207 14.64 -4.80 -1.13
N CYS A 208 13.51 -5.41 -0.74
CA CYS A 208 12.92 -6.54 -1.46
C CYS A 208 12.59 -6.20 -2.92
N GLY A 209 12.04 -5.01 -3.16
CA GLY A 209 11.75 -4.52 -4.51
C GLY A 209 13.02 -4.43 -5.38
N ARG A 210 14.11 -3.90 -4.84
CA ARG A 210 15.41 -3.83 -5.53
C ARG A 210 15.90 -5.22 -5.94
N PHE A 211 15.94 -6.17 -5.02
CA PHE A 211 16.34 -7.55 -5.32
C PHE A 211 15.48 -8.16 -6.43
N ALA A 212 14.16 -7.97 -6.35
CA ALA A 212 13.23 -8.50 -7.35
C ALA A 212 13.41 -7.88 -8.74
N MET A 213 13.60 -6.55 -8.82
CA MET A 213 13.85 -5.83 -10.09
C MET A 213 15.09 -6.36 -10.81
N HIS A 214 16.15 -6.66 -10.07
CA HIS A 214 17.38 -7.20 -10.62
C HIS A 214 17.38 -8.73 -10.75
N ARG A 215 16.30 -9.41 -10.35
CA ARG A 215 16.19 -10.88 -10.30
C ARG A 215 17.33 -11.53 -9.51
N TRP A 216 17.82 -10.85 -8.48
CA TRP A 216 18.84 -11.39 -7.58
C TRP A 216 18.22 -12.36 -6.59
N ALA A 217 18.96 -13.40 -6.22
CA ALA A 217 18.62 -14.23 -5.08
C ALA A 217 18.96 -13.46 -3.79
N MET A 218 18.09 -13.55 -2.78
CA MET A 218 18.31 -12.93 -1.48
C MET A 218 18.80 -14.01 -0.51
N PRO A 219 19.91 -13.80 0.20
CA PRO A 219 20.39 -14.76 1.19
C PRO A 219 19.29 -15.16 2.19
N ILE A 220 19.20 -16.44 2.48
CA ILE A 220 18.27 -17.02 3.47
C ILE A 220 19.06 -17.70 4.58
N GLU A 221 18.42 -17.86 5.75
CA GLU A 221 19.00 -18.68 6.81
C GLU A 221 19.18 -20.12 6.30
N THR A 222 20.26 -20.78 6.76
CA THR A 222 20.55 -22.15 6.32
C THR A 222 19.40 -23.09 6.65
N THR A 223 18.88 -23.77 5.63
CA THR A 223 17.80 -24.74 5.79
C THR A 223 18.37 -26.06 6.30
N ALA A 224 18.09 -26.39 7.56
CA ALA A 224 18.45 -27.69 8.13
C ALA A 224 17.50 -28.84 7.69
N LEU A 225 16.63 -28.57 6.73
CA LEU A 225 15.58 -29.49 6.28
C LEU A 225 16.10 -30.43 5.20
N ASP A 226 15.96 -31.73 5.40
CA ASP A 226 16.20 -32.72 4.36
C ASP A 226 14.97 -32.83 3.45
N LEU A 227 15.07 -32.24 2.26
CA LEU A 227 13.97 -32.24 1.30
C LEU A 227 13.75 -33.61 0.63
N SER A 228 14.72 -34.51 0.68
CA SER A 228 14.64 -35.82 0.02
C SER A 228 13.67 -36.80 0.68
N VAL A 229 13.32 -36.53 1.96
CA VAL A 229 12.35 -37.37 2.71
C VAL A 229 10.90 -37.13 2.27
N TYR A 230 10.62 -35.97 1.64
CA TYR A 230 9.27 -35.64 1.17
C TYR A 230 9.01 -36.17 -0.23
N ASP A 231 7.84 -36.73 -0.43
CA ASP A 231 7.40 -37.20 -1.75
C ASP A 231 6.84 -36.04 -2.58
N HIS A 232 6.31 -35.02 -1.94
CA HIS A 232 5.72 -33.87 -2.60
C HIS A 232 5.95 -32.56 -1.83
N VAL A 233 6.40 -31.52 -2.52
CA VAL A 233 6.65 -30.20 -1.95
C VAL A 233 5.77 -29.15 -2.64
N THR A 234 5.00 -28.38 -1.88
CA THR A 234 4.28 -27.22 -2.40
C THR A 234 5.04 -25.95 -2.05
N ILE A 235 5.41 -25.14 -3.03
CA ILE A 235 6.12 -23.87 -2.78
C ILE A 235 5.17 -22.70 -2.98
N CYS A 236 4.91 -21.95 -1.90
CA CYS A 236 4.08 -20.75 -1.91
C CYS A 236 4.95 -19.48 -1.95
N SER A 237 4.85 -18.70 -3.02
CA SER A 237 5.68 -17.53 -3.26
C SER A 237 4.84 -16.26 -3.47
N PRO A 238 5.22 -15.12 -2.89
CA PRO A 238 4.72 -13.85 -3.38
C PRO A 238 5.40 -13.51 -4.71
N ILE A 239 4.68 -12.75 -5.55
CA ILE A 239 5.26 -12.14 -6.75
C ILE A 239 5.66 -10.70 -6.42
N TRP A 240 6.92 -10.37 -6.63
CA TRP A 240 7.47 -9.03 -6.43
C TRP A 240 7.94 -8.44 -7.75
N VAL A 241 7.46 -7.26 -8.09
CA VAL A 241 7.84 -6.58 -9.35
C VAL A 241 7.75 -7.53 -10.55
N PHE A 242 6.62 -8.23 -10.67
CA PHE A 242 6.32 -9.22 -11.74
C PHE A 242 7.32 -10.39 -11.83
N SER A 243 8.04 -10.69 -10.77
CA SER A 243 9.14 -11.67 -10.71
C SER A 243 9.01 -12.56 -9.47
N LEU A 244 9.71 -13.69 -9.48
CA LEU A 244 9.82 -14.58 -8.31
C LEU A 244 10.41 -13.81 -7.11
N ALA A 245 9.83 -13.99 -5.94
CA ALA A 245 10.36 -13.41 -4.70
C ALA A 245 11.79 -13.90 -4.42
N SER A 246 12.68 -12.96 -4.12
CA SER A 246 14.12 -13.22 -4.05
C SER A 246 14.54 -14.25 -2.98
N PRO A 247 13.89 -14.33 -1.78
CA PRO A 247 14.16 -15.42 -0.83
C PRO A 247 13.72 -16.79 -1.36
N VAL A 248 12.60 -16.86 -2.10
CA VAL A 248 12.13 -18.11 -2.70
C VAL A 248 13.05 -18.53 -3.84
N ARG A 249 13.57 -17.56 -4.61
CA ARG A 249 14.56 -17.83 -5.66
C ARG A 249 15.82 -18.48 -5.08
N GLU A 250 16.32 -18.00 -3.95
CA GLU A 250 17.46 -18.60 -3.27
C GLU A 250 17.13 -20.00 -2.74
N PHE A 251 15.95 -20.17 -2.13
CA PHE A 251 15.50 -21.49 -1.70
C PHE A 251 15.47 -22.48 -2.85
N CYS A 252 14.89 -22.11 -4.01
CA CYS A 252 14.87 -23.00 -5.20
C CYS A 252 16.28 -23.38 -5.67
N ARG A 253 17.25 -22.45 -5.60
CA ARG A 253 18.65 -22.77 -5.95
C ARG A 253 19.28 -23.78 -4.98
N GLN A 254 19.04 -23.64 -3.66
CA GLN A 254 19.56 -24.56 -2.65
C GLN A 254 18.85 -25.92 -2.66
N ALA A 255 17.59 -25.95 -3.13
CA ALA A 255 16.76 -27.15 -3.25
C ALA A 255 16.94 -27.91 -4.57
N ALA A 256 17.79 -27.42 -5.47
CA ALA A 256 18.00 -28.01 -6.80
C ALA A 256 18.36 -29.50 -6.70
N GLY A 257 17.64 -30.35 -7.43
CA GLY A 257 17.83 -31.80 -7.47
C GLY A 257 17.44 -32.56 -6.19
N LYS A 258 16.83 -31.89 -5.19
CA LYS A 258 16.45 -32.53 -3.92
C LYS A 258 14.93 -32.75 -3.77
N ILE A 259 14.12 -32.24 -4.69
CA ILE A 259 12.67 -32.35 -4.68
C ILE A 259 12.21 -33.35 -5.74
N LYS A 260 11.37 -34.30 -5.34
CA LYS A 260 10.84 -35.37 -6.24
C LYS A 260 9.67 -34.86 -7.09
N ALA A 261 8.71 -34.18 -6.47
CA ALA A 261 7.54 -33.60 -7.12
C ALA A 261 7.18 -32.26 -6.48
N VAL A 262 6.73 -31.28 -7.29
CA VAL A 262 6.49 -29.93 -6.81
C VAL A 262 5.21 -29.33 -7.38
N ASP A 263 4.50 -28.54 -6.54
CA ASP A 263 3.41 -27.65 -6.90
C ASP A 263 3.72 -26.20 -6.51
N TYR A 264 3.11 -25.25 -7.20
CA TYR A 264 3.29 -23.83 -6.90
C TYR A 264 1.99 -23.14 -6.54
N VAL A 265 2.06 -22.24 -5.54
CA VAL A 265 1.02 -21.27 -5.21
C VAL A 265 1.63 -19.87 -5.29
N LEU A 266 1.28 -19.11 -6.32
CA LEU A 266 1.83 -17.80 -6.60
C LEU A 266 0.84 -16.72 -6.16
N VAL A 267 1.19 -15.95 -5.13
CA VAL A 267 0.31 -14.91 -4.54
C VAL A 267 0.75 -13.54 -5.02
N HIS A 268 -0.17 -12.77 -5.60
CA HIS A 268 0.12 -11.47 -6.22
C HIS A 268 -1.08 -10.52 -6.21
N HIS A 269 -0.86 -9.26 -6.56
CA HIS A 269 -1.91 -8.22 -6.57
C HIS A 269 -2.67 -8.13 -7.89
N THR A 270 -2.03 -8.48 -9.00
CA THR A 270 -2.58 -8.38 -10.37
C THR A 270 -3.47 -9.57 -10.71
N LYS A 271 -3.99 -9.65 -11.96
CA LYS A 271 -4.80 -10.77 -12.44
C LYS A 271 -4.00 -11.79 -13.32
N GLY A 272 -2.69 -11.66 -13.40
CA GLY A 272 -1.86 -12.52 -14.24
C GLY A 272 -1.69 -13.94 -13.68
N LYS A 273 -1.40 -14.94 -14.54
CA LYS A 273 -1.12 -16.32 -14.11
C LYS A 273 0.35 -16.58 -13.75
N TYR A 274 1.26 -15.72 -14.16
CA TYR A 274 2.71 -15.81 -13.88
C TYR A 274 3.37 -17.13 -14.26
N GLU A 275 2.97 -17.72 -15.39
CA GLU A 275 3.55 -18.97 -15.93
C GLU A 275 5.07 -18.87 -16.13
N SER A 276 5.59 -17.69 -16.49
CA SER A 276 7.03 -17.43 -16.61
C SER A 276 7.78 -17.58 -15.29
N VAL A 277 7.12 -17.29 -14.16
CA VAL A 277 7.69 -17.46 -12.82
C VAL A 277 7.70 -18.94 -12.44
N ALA A 278 6.62 -19.68 -12.74
CA ALA A 278 6.59 -21.12 -12.55
C ALA A 278 7.69 -21.82 -13.37
N ALA A 279 7.86 -21.45 -14.64
CA ALA A 279 8.94 -21.96 -15.49
C ALA A 279 10.35 -21.57 -14.98
N GLU A 280 10.51 -20.39 -14.35
CA GLU A 280 11.76 -20.03 -13.69
C GLU A 280 12.05 -20.95 -12.49
N MET A 281 11.02 -21.27 -11.70
CA MET A 281 11.15 -22.17 -10.54
C MET A 281 11.50 -23.59 -11.00
N ASP A 282 10.86 -24.12 -12.03
CA ASP A 282 11.20 -25.43 -12.63
C ASP A 282 12.67 -25.52 -13.01
N ARG A 283 13.16 -24.50 -13.72
CA ARG A 283 14.58 -24.45 -14.14
C ARG A 283 15.54 -24.38 -12.94
N LEU A 284 15.19 -23.64 -11.89
CA LEU A 284 16.03 -23.53 -10.69
C LEU A 284 16.05 -24.82 -9.88
N LEU A 285 14.93 -25.51 -9.78
CA LEU A 285 14.79 -26.77 -9.04
C LEU A 285 15.28 -27.99 -9.81
N GLY A 286 15.28 -27.95 -11.16
CA GLY A 286 15.56 -29.07 -12.02
C GLY A 286 14.42 -30.09 -12.11
N VAL A 287 13.19 -29.71 -11.76
CA VAL A 287 11.98 -30.53 -11.80
C VAL A 287 10.81 -29.72 -12.33
N THR A 288 9.99 -30.30 -13.19
CA THR A 288 8.78 -29.66 -13.72
C THR A 288 7.64 -29.77 -12.68
N HIS A 289 6.93 -28.70 -12.45
CA HIS A 289 5.79 -28.69 -11.54
C HIS A 289 4.61 -29.53 -12.06
N THR A 290 3.87 -30.13 -11.14
CA THR A 290 2.64 -30.86 -11.45
C THR A 290 1.46 -29.91 -11.56
N SER A 291 1.41 -28.88 -10.72
CA SER A 291 0.35 -27.88 -10.69
C SER A 291 0.89 -26.49 -10.33
N SER A 292 0.32 -25.45 -10.91
CA SER A 292 0.61 -24.07 -10.56
C SER A 292 -0.67 -23.26 -10.43
N VAL A 293 -0.92 -22.71 -9.25
CA VAL A 293 -2.10 -21.90 -8.93
C VAL A 293 -1.69 -20.46 -8.69
N SER A 294 -2.26 -19.54 -9.45
CA SER A 294 -2.10 -18.09 -9.24
C SER A 294 -3.25 -17.55 -8.43
N VAL A 295 -2.93 -16.89 -7.31
CA VAL A 295 -3.90 -16.34 -6.36
C VAL A 295 -3.75 -14.83 -6.30
N GLN A 296 -4.78 -14.11 -6.74
CA GLN A 296 -4.85 -12.67 -6.54
C GLN A 296 -5.16 -12.36 -5.08
N CYS A 297 -4.36 -11.49 -4.45
CA CYS A 297 -4.60 -10.99 -3.11
C CYS A 297 -4.72 -9.45 -3.14
N ARG A 298 -5.88 -8.94 -2.75
CA ARG A 298 -6.12 -7.50 -2.57
C ARG A 298 -6.46 -7.22 -1.11
N MET A 299 -5.47 -6.74 -0.36
CA MET A 299 -5.62 -6.39 1.07
C MET A 299 -6.28 -7.49 1.93
N GLY A 300 -5.91 -8.76 1.68
CA GLY A 300 -6.43 -9.91 2.41
C GLY A 300 -7.68 -10.55 1.81
N ALA A 301 -8.25 -10.02 0.73
CA ALA A 301 -9.24 -10.70 -0.09
C ALA A 301 -8.54 -11.52 -1.17
N PHE A 302 -8.85 -12.81 -1.26
CA PHE A 302 -8.22 -13.76 -2.16
C PHE A 302 -9.16 -14.20 -3.27
N GLY A 303 -8.61 -14.40 -4.48
CA GLY A 303 -9.31 -14.94 -5.63
C GLY A 303 -8.35 -15.73 -6.53
N ILE A 304 -8.76 -16.90 -6.99
CA ILE A 304 -7.98 -17.71 -7.94
C ILE A 304 -8.06 -17.07 -9.32
N CYS A 305 -6.91 -16.86 -9.95
CA CYS A 305 -6.82 -16.39 -11.33
C CYS A 305 -7.10 -17.58 -12.29
N LYS A 306 -8.22 -17.47 -13.02
CA LYS A 306 -8.63 -18.46 -14.02
C LYS A 306 -7.92 -18.25 -15.37
#